data_330dfb52af41c3a5c848d45bf782157e
#
_entry.id   330dfb52af41c3a5c848d45bf782157e
#
_cell.length_a   1.000
_cell.length_b   1.000
_cell.length_c   1.000
_cell.angle_alpha   90.00
_cell.angle_beta   90.00
_cell.angle_gamma   90.00
#
_symmetry.space_group_name_H-M   'P 1'
#
loop_
_entity.id
_entity.type
_entity.pdbx_description
1 polymer ?
#
loop_
_entity_poly.entity_id
_entity_poly.type
_entity_poly.pdbx_seq_one_letter_code
_entity_poly.pdbx_strand_id
1 'polypeptide(L)'
;MQPIWTMRPAETGLAGAARRVLRTKLPPAALLAAAAVTVAAVVAATGWRAAGPAPSAAQLDEWQAMVAQAVEPHALAQLRTLARRGSGDAQAALGIALVDAREPGLRDEGRGWLETAAQADGRTDTPAARRAQLALGKALLLGSGDMPKDYARARTLLGEAAAQGDPAAAYYLGLIYRSGYGVAADPVRAAHWFEIASRADIPAADFMLANAYREGSGVPRDEARALALYRRAAEHELPEAVQTLAMAYRNGELGLRPDADEFHAQWIETAHALKHPVVAP
;
A
#
# COMPACT_ATOMS: atom_id res chain seq x y z
N MET A 1 -25.74 -75.15 16.04
CA MET A 1 -24.94 -73.96 16.14
C MET A 1 -25.02 -73.20 14.79
N GLN A 2 -25.75 -72.15 14.77
CA GLN A 2 -26.06 -71.39 13.55
C GLN A 2 -24.99 -70.30 13.27
N PRO A 3 -24.69 -69.98 11.98
CA PRO A 3 -23.74 -68.92 11.65
C PRO A 3 -24.41 -67.58 11.45
N ILE A 4 -23.61 -66.63 11.75
CA ILE A 4 -23.64 -65.22 11.83
C ILE A 4 -24.19 -64.50 10.56
N TRP A 5 -25.00 -63.50 10.77
CA TRP A 5 -25.56 -62.52 9.85
C TRP A 5 -24.52 -61.79 9.00
N THR A 6 -24.66 -61.84 7.68
CA THR A 6 -24.04 -60.90 6.77
C THR A 6 -24.98 -59.73 6.53
N MET A 7 -24.72 -58.59 7.14
CA MET A 7 -25.34 -57.31 6.78
C MET A 7 -24.85 -56.90 5.41
N ARG A 8 -25.74 -56.76 4.43
CA ARG A 8 -25.51 -56.03 3.21
C ARG A 8 -25.47 -54.54 3.53
N PRO A 9 -24.48 -53.74 3.01
CA PRO A 9 -24.51 -52.30 3.14
C PRO A 9 -25.66 -51.71 2.32
N ALA A 10 -26.41 -50.81 2.93
CA ALA A 10 -27.46 -50.04 2.27
C ALA A 10 -26.85 -49.14 1.19
N GLU A 11 -27.28 -49.31 -0.04
CA GLU A 11 -26.99 -48.38 -1.14
C GLU A 11 -27.76 -47.07 -0.92
N THR A 12 -27.21 -46.17 -0.14
CA THR A 12 -27.69 -44.79 -0.01
C THR A 12 -26.58 -43.85 -0.49
N GLY A 13 -26.52 -43.61 -1.78
CA GLY A 13 -25.64 -42.65 -2.37
C GLY A 13 -26.21 -42.13 -3.71
N LEU A 14 -25.81 -40.95 -4.09
CA LEU A 14 -26.21 -40.25 -5.32
C LEU A 14 -26.17 -41.13 -6.58
N ALA A 15 -25.40 -42.23 -6.60
CA ALA A 15 -25.35 -43.23 -7.67
C ALA A 15 -26.67 -43.99 -7.85
N GLY A 16 -27.43 -44.23 -6.77
CA GLY A 16 -28.73 -44.90 -6.86
C GLY A 16 -29.83 -44.02 -7.45
N ALA A 17 -29.79 -42.72 -7.19
CA ALA A 17 -30.73 -41.77 -7.77
C ALA A 17 -30.50 -41.57 -9.28
N ALA A 18 -29.26 -41.52 -9.73
CA ALA A 18 -28.90 -41.39 -11.16
C ALA A 18 -29.33 -42.60 -11.97
N ARG A 19 -29.26 -43.84 -11.42
CA ARG A 19 -29.73 -45.07 -12.11
C ARG A 19 -31.25 -45.16 -12.26
N ARG A 20 -32.04 -44.51 -11.38
CA ARG A 20 -33.51 -44.46 -11.52
C ARG A 20 -34.00 -43.48 -12.56
N VAL A 21 -33.28 -42.34 -12.71
CA VAL A 21 -33.65 -41.31 -13.73
C VAL A 21 -33.44 -41.83 -15.12
N LEU A 22 -32.42 -42.68 -15.37
CA LEU A 22 -32.14 -43.25 -16.68
C LEU A 22 -33.19 -44.31 -17.18
N ARG A 23 -34.15 -44.70 -16.34
CA ARG A 23 -35.25 -45.65 -16.76
C ARG A 23 -36.55 -44.96 -17.16
N THR A 24 -36.67 -43.65 -17.00
CA THR A 24 -37.83 -42.92 -17.50
C THR A 24 -37.57 -42.49 -18.96
N LYS A 25 -38.51 -42.79 -19.85
CA LYS A 25 -38.48 -42.38 -21.27
C LYS A 25 -38.74 -40.87 -21.33
N LEU A 26 -37.74 -40.08 -20.96
CA LEU A 26 -37.76 -38.62 -21.15
C LEU A 26 -37.33 -38.27 -22.59
N PRO A 27 -37.96 -37.29 -23.22
CA PRO A 27 -37.54 -36.84 -24.58
C PRO A 27 -36.11 -36.36 -24.56
N PRO A 28 -35.34 -36.49 -25.66
CA PRO A 28 -33.89 -36.18 -25.69
C PRO A 28 -33.58 -34.75 -25.26
N ALA A 29 -34.47 -33.79 -25.48
CA ALA A 29 -34.33 -32.43 -25.02
C ALA A 29 -34.37 -32.28 -23.49
N ALA A 30 -35.16 -33.11 -22.79
CA ALA A 30 -35.22 -33.08 -21.32
C ALA A 30 -34.00 -33.75 -20.69
N LEU A 31 -33.38 -34.74 -21.34
CA LEU A 31 -32.10 -35.34 -20.88
C LEU A 31 -30.93 -34.38 -21.04
N LEU A 32 -30.89 -33.56 -22.11
CA LEU A 32 -29.87 -32.53 -22.30
C LEU A 32 -30.02 -31.39 -21.30
N ALA A 33 -31.27 -30.98 -21.00
CA ALA A 33 -31.52 -29.96 -19.98
C ALA A 33 -31.14 -30.45 -18.55
N ALA A 34 -31.46 -31.72 -18.22
CA ALA A 34 -31.09 -32.31 -16.92
C ALA A 34 -29.55 -32.47 -16.80
N ALA A 35 -28.85 -32.84 -17.87
CA ALA A 35 -27.39 -32.90 -17.91
C ALA A 35 -26.74 -31.52 -17.77
N ALA A 36 -27.29 -30.50 -18.44
CA ALA A 36 -26.79 -29.12 -18.31
C ALA A 36 -26.98 -28.55 -16.90
N VAL A 37 -28.12 -28.84 -16.26
CA VAL A 37 -28.36 -28.40 -14.86
C VAL A 37 -27.44 -29.12 -13.87
N THR A 38 -27.17 -30.42 -14.08
CA THR A 38 -26.24 -31.17 -13.20
C THR A 38 -24.78 -30.70 -13.39
N VAL A 39 -24.36 -30.43 -14.62
CA VAL A 39 -23.03 -29.88 -14.91
C VAL A 39 -22.89 -28.45 -14.33
N ALA A 40 -23.90 -27.61 -14.50
CA ALA A 40 -23.90 -26.26 -13.92
C ALA A 40 -23.88 -26.30 -12.38
N ALA A 41 -24.63 -27.20 -11.75
CA ALA A 41 -24.64 -27.39 -10.30
C ALA A 41 -23.31 -27.97 -9.77
N VAL A 42 -22.65 -28.86 -10.51
CA VAL A 42 -21.32 -29.38 -10.16
C VAL A 42 -20.25 -28.31 -10.32
N VAL A 43 -20.29 -27.53 -11.41
CA VAL A 43 -19.35 -26.40 -11.63
C VAL A 43 -19.56 -25.31 -10.59
N ALA A 44 -20.80 -24.95 -10.24
CA ALA A 44 -21.10 -24.01 -9.17
C ALA A 44 -20.66 -24.55 -7.78
N ALA A 45 -20.87 -25.82 -7.49
CA ALA A 45 -20.48 -26.45 -6.22
C ALA A 45 -18.95 -26.63 -6.08
N THR A 46 -18.26 -26.94 -7.18
CA THR A 46 -16.78 -27.04 -7.19
C THR A 46 -16.12 -25.66 -7.23
N GLY A 47 -16.69 -24.69 -7.94
CA GLY A 47 -16.25 -23.30 -7.91
C GLY A 47 -16.43 -22.65 -6.54
N TRP A 48 -17.52 -22.94 -5.84
CA TRP A 48 -17.77 -22.46 -4.46
C TRP A 48 -16.85 -23.10 -3.42
N ARG A 49 -16.45 -24.37 -3.60
CA ARG A 49 -15.53 -25.05 -2.67
C ARG A 49 -14.05 -24.70 -2.89
N ALA A 50 -13.69 -24.14 -4.03
CA ALA A 50 -12.32 -23.74 -4.34
C ALA A 50 -11.97 -22.31 -3.87
N ALA A 51 -12.97 -21.51 -3.51
CA ALA A 51 -12.76 -20.19 -2.92
C ALA A 51 -12.93 -20.29 -1.41
N GLY A 52 -11.85 -20.46 -0.69
CA GLY A 52 -11.82 -20.17 0.75
C GLY A 52 -12.31 -18.73 1.02
N PRO A 53 -12.59 -18.36 2.27
CA PRO A 53 -12.96 -16.99 2.59
C PRO A 53 -11.93 -16.03 1.99
N ALA A 54 -12.41 -14.91 1.45
CA ALA A 54 -11.51 -13.87 0.94
C ALA A 54 -10.51 -13.47 2.06
N PRO A 55 -9.22 -13.30 1.74
CA PRO A 55 -8.24 -12.92 2.74
C PRO A 55 -8.62 -11.57 3.34
N SER A 56 -8.34 -11.40 4.63
CA SER A 56 -8.48 -10.12 5.30
C SER A 56 -7.45 -9.11 4.79
N ALA A 57 -7.69 -7.81 5.01
CA ALA A 57 -6.70 -6.77 4.70
C ALA A 57 -5.36 -7.05 5.41
N ALA A 58 -5.38 -7.42 6.69
CA ALA A 58 -4.19 -7.78 7.45
C ALA A 58 -3.41 -8.94 6.82
N GLN A 59 -4.10 -9.94 6.28
CA GLN A 59 -3.44 -11.07 5.60
C GLN A 59 -2.81 -10.66 4.27
N LEU A 60 -3.42 -9.72 3.54
CA LEU A 60 -2.82 -9.17 2.32
C LEU A 60 -1.58 -8.34 2.65
N ASP A 61 -1.61 -7.54 3.72
CA ASP A 61 -0.47 -6.75 4.18
C ASP A 61 0.68 -7.66 4.67
N GLU A 62 0.38 -8.75 5.37
CA GLU A 62 1.37 -9.77 5.75
C GLU A 62 2.04 -10.39 4.52
N TRP A 63 1.27 -10.84 3.53
CA TRP A 63 1.81 -11.40 2.30
C TRP A 63 2.59 -10.36 1.49
N GLN A 64 2.14 -9.11 1.45
CA GLN A 64 2.88 -8.00 0.84
C GLN A 64 4.27 -7.86 1.49
N ALA A 65 4.33 -7.83 2.82
CA ALA A 65 5.59 -7.72 3.55
C ALA A 65 6.52 -8.92 3.29
N MET A 66 6.00 -10.15 3.32
CA MET A 66 6.76 -11.37 3.03
C MET A 66 7.38 -11.35 1.62
N VAL A 67 6.61 -10.89 0.63
CA VAL A 67 7.10 -10.78 -0.76
C VAL A 67 8.12 -9.65 -0.91
N ALA A 68 7.87 -8.49 -0.29
CA ALA A 68 8.79 -7.35 -0.36
C ALA A 68 10.15 -7.64 0.30
N GLN A 69 10.16 -8.39 1.41
CA GLN A 69 11.39 -8.70 2.16
C GLN A 69 12.19 -9.86 1.55
N ALA A 70 11.53 -10.94 1.15
CA ALA A 70 12.19 -12.19 0.79
C ALA A 70 11.66 -12.87 -0.47
N VAL A 71 10.71 -12.24 -1.21
CA VAL A 71 10.03 -12.85 -2.37
C VAL A 71 9.48 -14.24 -2.02
N GLU A 72 8.84 -14.36 -0.84
CA GLU A 72 8.37 -15.64 -0.32
C GLU A 72 7.42 -16.32 -1.33
N PRO A 73 7.73 -17.55 -1.80
CA PRO A 73 7.04 -18.14 -2.96
C PRO A 73 5.55 -18.39 -2.75
N HIS A 74 5.15 -18.79 -1.52
CA HIS A 74 3.74 -19.07 -1.23
C HIS A 74 2.93 -17.79 -1.21
N ALA A 75 3.37 -16.76 -0.50
CA ALA A 75 2.72 -15.44 -0.44
C ALA A 75 2.62 -14.82 -1.84
N LEU A 76 3.69 -14.89 -2.63
CA LEU A 76 3.72 -14.42 -4.01
C LEU A 76 2.68 -15.15 -4.88
N ALA A 77 2.57 -16.48 -4.78
CA ALA A 77 1.60 -17.27 -5.52
C ALA A 77 0.16 -16.94 -5.13
N GLN A 78 -0.12 -16.71 -3.83
CA GLN A 78 -1.43 -16.29 -3.33
C GLN A 78 -1.81 -14.92 -3.87
N LEU A 79 -0.93 -13.92 -3.74
CA LEU A 79 -1.17 -12.56 -4.26
C LEU A 79 -1.40 -12.58 -5.77
N ARG A 80 -0.58 -13.29 -6.56
CA ARG A 80 -0.76 -13.44 -8.00
C ARG A 80 -2.11 -14.07 -8.37
N THR A 81 -2.53 -15.09 -7.62
CA THR A 81 -3.81 -15.75 -7.84
C THR A 81 -4.99 -14.81 -7.63
N LEU A 82 -4.97 -14.05 -6.55
CA LEU A 82 -6.03 -13.08 -6.23
C LEU A 82 -6.03 -11.89 -7.18
N ALA A 83 -4.85 -11.36 -7.52
CA ALA A 83 -4.70 -10.26 -8.47
C ALA A 83 -5.25 -10.63 -9.86
N ARG A 84 -4.97 -11.84 -10.35
CA ARG A 84 -5.52 -12.37 -11.62
C ARG A 84 -7.04 -12.60 -11.57
N ARG A 85 -7.61 -12.81 -10.38
CA ARG A 85 -9.06 -12.91 -10.18
C ARG A 85 -9.75 -11.55 -10.07
N GLY A 86 -9.02 -10.45 -10.21
CA GLY A 86 -9.55 -9.09 -10.20
C GLY A 86 -9.65 -8.44 -8.82
N SER A 87 -9.00 -9.00 -7.78
CA SER A 87 -8.93 -8.34 -6.47
C SER A 87 -8.03 -7.11 -6.56
N GLY A 88 -8.62 -5.91 -6.52
CA GLY A 88 -7.87 -4.64 -6.54
C GLY A 88 -6.87 -4.52 -5.39
N ASP A 89 -7.26 -4.93 -4.18
CA ASP A 89 -6.37 -4.91 -3.02
C ASP A 89 -5.17 -5.85 -3.18
N ALA A 90 -5.37 -7.04 -3.78
CA ALA A 90 -4.27 -7.95 -4.07
C ALA A 90 -3.38 -7.44 -5.21
N GLN A 91 -3.95 -6.76 -6.21
CA GLN A 91 -3.19 -6.10 -7.28
C GLN A 91 -2.30 -4.99 -6.71
N ALA A 92 -2.86 -4.13 -5.86
CA ALA A 92 -2.09 -3.09 -5.19
C ALA A 92 -0.99 -3.69 -4.28
N ALA A 93 -1.33 -4.68 -3.45
CA ALA A 93 -0.37 -5.32 -2.55
C ALA A 93 0.78 -6.00 -3.31
N LEU A 94 0.47 -6.75 -4.39
CA LEU A 94 1.46 -7.39 -5.23
C LEU A 94 2.35 -6.37 -5.94
N GLY A 95 1.74 -5.32 -6.49
CA GLY A 95 2.46 -4.24 -7.16
C GLY A 95 3.43 -3.52 -6.22
N ILE A 96 2.97 -3.14 -5.02
CA ILE A 96 3.81 -2.49 -3.98
C ILE A 96 4.96 -3.41 -3.57
N ALA A 97 4.69 -4.71 -3.37
CA ALA A 97 5.73 -5.65 -2.95
C ALA A 97 6.84 -5.86 -4.00
N LEU A 98 6.52 -5.71 -5.29
CA LEU A 98 7.43 -6.03 -6.38
C LEU A 98 8.08 -4.83 -7.05
N VAL A 99 7.54 -3.60 -6.89
CA VAL A 99 8.01 -2.41 -7.64
C VAL A 99 9.49 -2.10 -7.40
N ASP A 100 10.01 -2.45 -6.22
CA ASP A 100 11.41 -2.25 -5.83
C ASP A 100 12.21 -3.57 -5.80
N ALA A 101 11.69 -4.66 -6.38
CA ALA A 101 12.35 -5.95 -6.40
C ALA A 101 13.71 -5.88 -7.12
N ARG A 102 14.68 -6.69 -6.69
CA ARG A 102 16.02 -6.73 -7.32
C ARG A 102 15.99 -7.25 -8.76
N GLU A 103 15.09 -8.19 -9.04
CA GLU A 103 14.93 -8.80 -10.36
C GLU A 103 14.12 -7.90 -11.30
N PRO A 104 14.64 -7.55 -12.50
CA PRO A 104 13.93 -6.69 -13.45
C PRO A 104 12.54 -7.19 -13.82
N GLY A 105 12.39 -8.49 -14.05
CA GLY A 105 11.10 -9.10 -14.42
C GLY A 105 10.03 -8.97 -13.32
N LEU A 106 10.43 -9.03 -12.04
CA LEU A 106 9.53 -8.81 -10.92
C LEU A 106 9.13 -7.33 -10.79
N ARG A 107 10.06 -6.41 -11.03
CA ARG A 107 9.76 -4.96 -11.06
C ARG A 107 8.76 -4.61 -12.16
N ASP A 108 8.95 -5.15 -13.36
CA ASP A 108 8.02 -4.96 -14.47
C ASP A 108 6.64 -5.53 -14.15
N GLU A 109 6.58 -6.70 -13.54
CA GLU A 109 5.33 -7.28 -13.03
C GLU A 109 4.68 -6.36 -12.00
N GLY A 110 5.46 -5.89 -11.00
CA GLY A 110 4.98 -4.98 -9.96
C GLY A 110 4.39 -3.70 -10.53
N ARG A 111 5.11 -3.07 -11.47
CA ARG A 111 4.62 -1.88 -12.19
C ARG A 111 3.30 -2.15 -12.91
N GLY A 112 3.21 -3.25 -13.66
CA GLY A 112 1.98 -3.61 -14.38
C GLY A 112 0.78 -3.80 -13.45
N TRP A 113 0.99 -4.40 -12.28
CA TRP A 113 -0.07 -4.54 -11.29
C TRP A 113 -0.47 -3.21 -10.64
N LEU A 114 0.49 -2.31 -10.36
CA LEU A 114 0.18 -0.96 -9.86
C LEU A 114 -0.62 -0.16 -10.92
N GLU A 115 -0.24 -0.23 -12.19
CA GLU A 115 -0.99 0.41 -13.27
C GLU A 115 -2.42 -0.12 -13.38
N THR A 116 -2.59 -1.44 -13.23
CA THR A 116 -3.91 -2.08 -13.25
C THR A 116 -4.75 -1.64 -12.04
N ALA A 117 -4.18 -1.68 -10.84
CA ALA A 117 -4.89 -1.30 -9.62
C ALA A 117 -5.24 0.19 -9.57
N ALA A 118 -4.37 1.07 -10.08
CA ALA A 118 -4.61 2.51 -10.11
C ALA A 118 -5.79 2.92 -11.00
N GLN A 119 -6.19 2.06 -11.96
CA GLN A 119 -7.25 2.31 -12.94
C GLN A 119 -8.36 1.23 -12.89
N ALA A 120 -8.42 0.42 -11.83
CA ALA A 120 -9.31 -0.73 -11.74
C ALA A 120 -10.78 -0.33 -12.04
N ASP A 121 -11.37 -0.97 -13.05
CA ASP A 121 -12.75 -0.79 -13.48
C ASP A 121 -13.14 0.65 -13.84
N GLY A 122 -12.18 1.50 -14.22
CA GLY A 122 -12.41 2.93 -14.46
C GLY A 122 -12.71 3.73 -13.19
N ARG A 123 -12.54 3.14 -12.01
CA ARG A 123 -12.72 3.79 -10.70
C ARG A 123 -11.36 4.08 -10.10
N THR A 124 -11.08 5.35 -9.90
CA THR A 124 -9.83 5.81 -9.27
C THR A 124 -10.00 6.12 -7.78
N ASP A 125 -11.23 6.00 -7.26
CA ASP A 125 -11.66 6.39 -5.92
C ASP A 125 -11.71 5.24 -4.89
N THR A 126 -11.10 4.09 -5.21
CA THR A 126 -11.04 2.94 -4.29
C THR A 126 -9.79 2.99 -3.40
N PRO A 127 -9.83 2.40 -2.19
CA PRO A 127 -8.64 2.27 -1.34
C PRO A 127 -7.46 1.59 -2.05
N ALA A 128 -7.75 0.56 -2.87
CA ALA A 128 -6.74 -0.12 -3.68
C ALA A 128 -6.11 0.80 -4.72
N ALA A 129 -6.94 1.55 -5.47
CA ALA A 129 -6.46 2.52 -6.45
C ALA A 129 -5.60 3.60 -5.80
N ARG A 130 -6.03 4.15 -4.66
CA ARG A 130 -5.27 5.15 -3.91
C ARG A 130 -3.89 4.62 -3.48
N ARG A 131 -3.82 3.40 -2.91
CA ARG A 131 -2.54 2.76 -2.55
C ARG A 131 -1.63 2.56 -3.77
N ALA A 132 -2.18 2.13 -4.88
CA ALA A 132 -1.44 1.94 -6.12
C ALA A 132 -0.97 3.26 -6.74
N GLN A 133 -1.82 4.30 -6.73
CA GLN A 133 -1.49 5.66 -7.20
C GLN A 133 -0.34 6.25 -6.38
N LEU A 134 -0.38 6.13 -5.05
CA LEU A 134 0.71 6.55 -4.17
C LEU A 134 2.01 5.83 -4.52
N ALA A 135 1.99 4.49 -4.57
CA ALA A 135 3.18 3.68 -4.80
C ALA A 135 3.79 3.94 -6.19
N LEU A 136 2.97 3.96 -7.23
CA LEU A 136 3.43 4.25 -8.59
C LEU A 136 3.91 5.69 -8.74
N GLY A 137 3.21 6.66 -8.14
CA GLY A 137 3.60 8.05 -8.12
C GLY A 137 4.94 8.27 -7.43
N LYS A 138 5.18 7.63 -6.29
CA LYS A 138 6.47 7.62 -5.58
C LYS A 138 7.57 7.00 -6.45
N ALA A 139 7.33 5.84 -7.06
CA ALA A 139 8.30 5.16 -7.92
C ALA A 139 8.70 6.03 -9.14
N LEU A 140 7.74 6.69 -9.78
CA LEU A 140 8.00 7.60 -10.90
C LEU A 140 8.69 8.89 -10.48
N LEU A 141 8.48 9.37 -9.27
CA LEU A 141 9.14 10.57 -8.72
C LEU A 141 10.60 10.31 -8.40
N LEU A 142 10.88 9.21 -7.71
CA LEU A 142 12.21 8.87 -7.21
C LEU A 142 13.06 8.14 -8.25
N GLY A 143 12.42 7.41 -9.15
CA GLY A 143 13.07 6.48 -10.06
C GLY A 143 13.34 5.17 -9.33
N SER A 144 12.48 4.18 -9.46
CA SER A 144 12.64 2.89 -8.81
C SER A 144 13.28 1.89 -9.78
N GLY A 145 14.41 1.32 -9.42
CA GLY A 145 15.14 0.37 -10.27
C GLY A 145 15.48 0.97 -11.63
N ASP A 146 14.99 0.34 -12.70
CA ASP A 146 15.19 0.79 -14.09
C ASP A 146 14.07 1.73 -14.58
N MET A 147 13.12 2.08 -13.71
CA MET A 147 12.00 2.96 -14.06
C MET A 147 12.52 4.39 -14.23
N PRO A 148 12.39 4.99 -15.40
CA PRO A 148 12.76 6.38 -15.59
C PRO A 148 11.83 7.28 -14.78
N LYS A 149 12.38 8.40 -14.29
CA LYS A 149 11.56 9.40 -13.61
C LYS A 149 10.59 10.04 -14.59
N ASP A 150 9.32 10.08 -14.21
CA ASP A 150 8.26 10.79 -14.92
C ASP A 150 7.51 11.67 -13.92
N TYR A 151 8.02 12.89 -13.77
CA TYR A 151 7.48 13.85 -12.81
C TYR A 151 6.04 14.29 -13.14
N ALA A 152 5.68 14.33 -14.43
CA ALA A 152 4.34 14.74 -14.84
C ALA A 152 3.31 13.69 -14.43
N ARG A 153 3.60 12.42 -14.73
CA ARG A 153 2.75 11.29 -14.35
C ARG A 153 2.74 11.09 -12.82
N ALA A 154 3.91 11.21 -12.17
CA ALA A 154 4.00 11.15 -10.70
C ALA A 154 3.08 12.18 -10.03
N ARG A 155 3.12 13.43 -10.47
CA ARG A 155 2.27 14.50 -9.95
C ARG A 155 0.78 14.21 -10.15
N THR A 156 0.38 13.66 -11.29
CA THR A 156 -1.03 13.29 -11.56
C THR A 156 -1.49 12.22 -10.58
N LEU A 157 -0.76 11.11 -10.48
CA LEU A 157 -1.10 9.99 -9.60
C LEU A 157 -1.12 10.38 -8.11
N LEU A 158 -0.10 11.12 -7.66
CA LEU A 158 -0.04 11.64 -6.30
C LEU A 158 -1.16 12.66 -6.04
N GLY A 159 -1.53 13.47 -7.05
CA GLY A 159 -2.66 14.38 -6.98
C GLY A 159 -3.99 13.65 -6.78
N GLU A 160 -4.21 12.57 -7.51
CA GLU A 160 -5.40 11.73 -7.38
C GLU A 160 -5.47 11.07 -5.99
N ALA A 161 -4.36 10.52 -5.50
CA ALA A 161 -4.29 9.91 -4.17
C ALA A 161 -4.50 10.97 -3.05
N ALA A 162 -3.89 12.14 -3.16
CA ALA A 162 -4.06 13.23 -2.19
C ALA A 162 -5.49 13.78 -2.18
N ALA A 163 -6.15 13.87 -3.34
CA ALA A 163 -7.56 14.26 -3.44
C ALA A 163 -8.49 13.27 -2.73
N GLN A 164 -8.09 12.00 -2.61
CA GLN A 164 -8.77 10.97 -1.83
C GLN A 164 -8.36 10.99 -0.33
N GLY A 165 -7.60 11.99 0.09
CA GLY A 165 -7.18 12.17 1.48
C GLY A 165 -5.94 11.37 1.89
N ASP A 166 -5.11 10.93 0.94
CA ASP A 166 -3.86 10.25 1.27
C ASP A 166 -2.79 11.26 1.74
N PRO A 167 -2.36 11.21 3.02
CA PRO A 167 -1.43 12.20 3.54
C PRO A 167 0.01 11.99 3.04
N ALA A 168 0.39 10.75 2.72
CA ALA A 168 1.71 10.48 2.15
C ALA A 168 1.80 11.05 0.72
N ALA A 169 0.73 10.93 -0.07
CA ALA A 169 0.67 11.57 -1.38
C ALA A 169 0.77 13.10 -1.28
N ALA A 170 0.12 13.72 -0.29
CA ALA A 170 0.27 15.15 -0.01
C ALA A 170 1.73 15.52 0.31
N TYR A 171 2.43 14.73 1.12
CA TYR A 171 3.85 14.94 1.39
C TYR A 171 4.69 14.95 0.10
N TYR A 172 4.51 13.95 -0.78
CA TYR A 172 5.25 13.90 -2.05
C TYR A 172 4.89 15.04 -3.01
N LEU A 173 3.64 15.49 -3.03
CA LEU A 173 3.26 16.70 -3.77
C LEU A 173 3.99 17.95 -3.22
N GLY A 174 4.09 18.06 -1.90
CA GLY A 174 4.89 19.11 -1.26
C GLY A 174 6.34 19.09 -1.77
N LEU A 175 6.96 17.92 -1.87
CA LEU A 175 8.31 17.79 -2.42
C LEU A 175 8.40 18.20 -3.89
N ILE A 176 7.42 17.82 -4.72
CA ILE A 176 7.35 18.20 -6.14
C ILE A 176 7.31 19.72 -6.29
N TYR A 177 6.42 20.39 -5.58
CA TYR A 177 6.30 21.86 -5.69
C TYR A 177 7.47 22.60 -5.04
N ARG A 178 8.04 22.10 -3.94
CA ARG A 178 9.23 22.69 -3.34
C ARG A 178 10.43 22.66 -4.27
N SER A 179 10.67 21.53 -4.90
CA SER A 179 11.87 21.29 -5.72
C SER A 179 11.68 21.65 -7.20
N GLY A 180 10.45 21.88 -7.65
CA GLY A 180 10.16 22.16 -9.06
C GLY A 180 10.32 20.94 -9.97
N TYR A 181 10.01 19.74 -9.47
CA TYR A 181 10.10 18.51 -10.28
C TYR A 181 9.03 18.46 -11.37
N GLY A 182 9.43 18.72 -12.62
CA GLY A 182 8.53 18.72 -13.77
C GLY A 182 7.51 19.88 -13.79
N VAL A 183 7.62 20.83 -12.88
CA VAL A 183 6.84 22.08 -12.80
C VAL A 183 7.74 23.18 -12.26
N ALA A 184 7.34 24.46 -12.40
CA ALA A 184 8.02 25.53 -11.68
C ALA A 184 7.88 25.32 -10.16
N ALA A 185 8.95 25.62 -9.42
CA ALA A 185 8.89 25.59 -7.95
C ALA A 185 7.85 26.57 -7.44
N ASP A 186 7.03 26.14 -6.50
CA ASP A 186 5.96 26.92 -5.89
C ASP A 186 5.97 26.67 -4.36
N PRO A 187 6.69 27.52 -3.61
CA PRO A 187 6.80 27.35 -2.16
C PRO A 187 5.44 27.44 -1.44
N VAL A 188 4.50 28.24 -1.96
CA VAL A 188 3.17 28.39 -1.34
C VAL A 188 2.39 27.07 -1.45
N ARG A 189 2.36 26.46 -2.64
CA ARG A 189 1.75 25.16 -2.82
C ARG A 189 2.48 24.08 -2.03
N ALA A 190 3.81 24.14 -1.97
CA ALA A 190 4.60 23.18 -1.19
C ALA A 190 4.22 23.23 0.30
N ALA A 191 4.19 24.41 0.90
CA ALA A 191 3.80 24.60 2.29
C ALA A 191 2.37 24.12 2.57
N HIS A 192 1.43 24.40 1.67
CA HIS A 192 0.05 23.92 1.76
C HIS A 192 -0.03 22.39 1.79
N TRP A 193 0.68 21.70 0.89
CA TRP A 193 0.68 20.25 0.85
C TRP A 193 1.38 19.63 2.07
N PHE A 194 2.47 20.23 2.54
CA PHE A 194 3.11 19.80 3.79
C PHE A 194 2.20 20.02 4.99
N GLU A 195 1.40 21.09 5.02
CA GLU A 195 0.42 21.30 6.09
C GLU A 195 -0.65 20.22 6.13
N ILE A 196 -1.15 19.77 4.95
CA ILE A 196 -2.10 18.66 4.86
C ILE A 196 -1.49 17.37 5.43
N ALA A 197 -0.27 17.04 5.03
CA ALA A 197 0.43 15.85 5.50
C ALA A 197 0.80 15.92 6.99
N SER A 198 1.18 17.10 7.48
CA SER A 198 1.51 17.40 8.87
C SER A 198 0.34 17.20 9.83
N ARG A 199 -0.91 17.50 9.38
CA ARG A 199 -2.13 17.24 10.15
C ARG A 199 -2.43 15.75 10.35
N ALA A 200 -1.82 14.89 9.58
CA ALA A 200 -1.90 13.43 9.70
C ALA A 200 -0.66 12.83 10.38
N ASP A 201 0.05 13.65 11.15
CA ASP A 201 1.22 13.26 11.95
C ASP A 201 2.33 12.56 11.14
N ILE A 202 2.61 13.08 9.92
CA ILE A 202 3.75 12.63 9.13
C ILE A 202 5.00 13.42 9.56
N PRO A 203 5.99 12.78 10.24
CA PRO A 203 7.14 13.50 10.82
C PRO A 203 7.98 14.22 9.76
N ALA A 204 8.14 13.61 8.60
CA ALA A 204 8.85 14.23 7.46
C ALA A 204 8.13 15.49 6.95
N ALA A 205 6.79 15.52 6.98
CA ALA A 205 6.03 16.70 6.59
C ALA A 205 6.15 17.81 7.64
N ASP A 206 6.13 17.46 8.93
CA ASP A 206 6.40 18.41 10.02
C ASP A 206 7.76 19.09 9.85
N PHE A 207 8.78 18.30 9.57
CA PHE A 207 10.13 18.81 9.34
C PHE A 207 10.18 19.74 8.12
N MET A 208 9.53 19.38 7.01
CA MET A 208 9.48 20.24 5.81
C MET A 208 8.71 21.53 6.05
N LEU A 209 7.60 21.47 6.76
CA LEU A 209 6.81 22.64 7.12
C LEU A 209 7.53 23.53 8.14
N ALA A 210 8.28 22.95 9.07
CA ALA A 210 9.15 23.68 10.00
C ALA A 210 10.23 24.47 9.25
N ASN A 211 10.87 23.85 8.25
CA ASN A 211 11.82 24.55 7.39
C ASN A 211 11.15 25.72 6.66
N ALA A 212 9.94 25.52 6.13
CA ALA A 212 9.19 26.58 5.45
C ALA A 212 8.90 27.77 6.38
N TYR A 213 8.48 27.54 7.64
CA TYR A 213 8.29 28.60 8.62
C TYR A 213 9.61 29.27 9.05
N ARG A 214 10.68 28.51 9.24
CA ARG A 214 12.01 29.06 9.60
C ARG A 214 12.55 29.99 8.51
N GLU A 215 12.35 29.63 7.26
CA GLU A 215 12.88 30.36 6.10
C GLU A 215 11.91 31.44 5.58
N GLY A 216 10.63 31.38 5.94
CA GLY A 216 9.59 32.23 5.33
C GLY A 216 9.29 31.80 3.89
N SER A 217 9.47 30.52 3.57
CA SER A 217 9.32 29.99 2.21
C SER A 217 7.88 29.51 1.97
N GLY A 218 7.10 30.29 1.25
CA GLY A 218 5.68 30.01 0.96
C GLY A 218 4.73 30.29 2.13
N VAL A 219 5.25 30.57 3.30
CA VAL A 219 4.53 31.01 4.51
C VAL A 219 5.30 32.15 5.17
N PRO A 220 4.64 33.02 5.94
CA PRO A 220 5.36 34.02 6.75
C PRO A 220 6.33 33.33 7.72
N ARG A 221 7.55 33.90 7.87
CA ARG A 221 8.52 33.39 8.83
C ARG A 221 7.96 33.40 10.24
N ASP A 222 8.07 32.26 10.92
CA ASP A 222 7.59 32.06 12.29
C ASP A 222 8.47 31.00 12.99
N GLU A 223 9.47 31.46 13.75
CA GLU A 223 10.41 30.58 14.44
C GLU A 223 9.76 29.77 15.54
N ALA A 224 8.70 30.29 16.20
CA ALA A 224 8.00 29.58 17.24
C ALA A 224 7.21 28.38 16.67
N ARG A 225 6.55 28.58 15.53
CA ARG A 225 5.89 27.47 14.81
C ARG A 225 6.91 26.47 14.26
N ALA A 226 8.02 26.95 13.72
CA ALA A 226 9.09 26.07 13.25
C ALA A 226 9.61 25.19 14.39
N LEU A 227 9.89 25.76 15.57
CA LEU A 227 10.35 25.03 16.75
C LEU A 227 9.33 23.97 17.20
N ALA A 228 8.03 24.33 17.25
CA ALA A 228 6.99 23.38 17.64
C ALA A 228 6.90 22.19 16.69
N LEU A 229 7.00 22.42 15.37
CA LEU A 229 6.99 21.37 14.35
C LEU A 229 8.25 20.49 14.38
N TYR A 230 9.43 21.09 14.57
CA TYR A 230 10.66 20.32 14.77
C TYR A 230 10.59 19.41 15.99
N ARG A 231 10.03 19.90 17.12
CA ARG A 231 9.84 19.08 18.33
C ARG A 231 8.91 17.91 18.06
N ARG A 232 7.77 18.15 17.39
CA ARG A 232 6.85 17.07 17.04
C ARG A 232 7.50 16.03 16.12
N ALA A 233 8.25 16.45 15.11
CA ALA A 233 9.00 15.53 14.26
C ALA A 233 10.07 14.75 15.03
N ALA A 234 10.71 15.38 16.02
CA ALA A 234 11.71 14.73 16.88
C ALA A 234 11.08 13.74 17.86
N GLU A 235 9.87 13.99 18.37
CA GLU A 235 9.09 13.02 19.17
C GLU A 235 8.86 11.69 18.45
N HIS A 236 8.85 11.72 17.11
CA HIS A 236 8.81 10.54 16.25
C HIS A 236 10.20 10.04 15.82
N GLU A 237 11.25 10.46 16.54
CA GLU A 237 12.63 10.05 16.29
C GLU A 237 13.14 10.36 14.86
N LEU A 238 12.60 11.39 14.20
CA LEU A 238 13.11 11.81 12.89
C LEU A 238 14.52 12.40 13.04
N PRO A 239 15.59 11.75 12.49
CA PRO A 239 16.97 12.15 12.79
C PRO A 239 17.28 13.59 12.41
N GLU A 240 16.74 14.07 11.28
CA GLU A 240 16.94 15.44 10.81
C GLU A 240 16.34 16.48 11.75
N ALA A 241 15.21 16.15 12.38
CA ALA A 241 14.56 17.04 13.35
C ALA A 241 15.34 17.08 14.66
N VAL A 242 15.73 15.93 15.18
CA VAL A 242 16.53 15.82 16.42
C VAL A 242 17.86 16.55 16.25
N GLN A 243 18.55 16.34 15.11
CA GLN A 243 19.79 17.03 14.80
C GLN A 243 19.59 18.56 14.70
N THR A 244 18.49 19.00 14.07
CA THR A 244 18.20 20.44 13.94
C THR A 244 17.95 21.07 15.30
N LEU A 245 17.23 20.40 16.19
CA LEU A 245 17.01 20.87 17.57
C LEU A 245 18.32 20.93 18.37
N ALA A 246 19.17 19.91 18.28
CA ALA A 246 20.49 19.94 18.92
C ALA A 246 21.29 21.16 18.49
N MET A 247 21.34 21.43 17.18
CA MET A 247 22.06 22.61 16.68
C MET A 247 21.41 23.92 17.10
N ALA A 248 20.07 23.98 17.19
CA ALA A 248 19.35 25.15 17.68
C ALA A 248 19.67 25.47 19.16
N TYR A 249 19.75 24.46 20.02
CA TYR A 249 20.21 24.64 21.41
C TYR A 249 21.68 25.05 21.48
N ARG A 250 22.54 24.49 20.66
CA ARG A 250 23.94 24.87 20.62
C ARG A 250 24.16 26.34 20.23
N ASN A 251 23.42 26.80 19.23
CA ASN A 251 23.66 28.11 18.59
C ASN A 251 22.73 29.20 19.12
N GLY A 252 21.68 28.87 19.86
CA GLY A 252 20.64 29.83 20.29
C GLY A 252 19.74 30.25 19.11
N GLU A 253 19.36 29.30 18.25
CA GLU A 253 18.46 29.52 17.12
C GLU A 253 17.01 29.22 17.49
N LEU A 254 16.05 29.56 16.63
CA LEU A 254 14.62 29.32 16.81
C LEU A 254 14.05 29.92 18.10
N GLY A 255 14.60 31.04 18.54
CA GLY A 255 14.20 31.71 19.80
C GLY A 255 14.67 30.98 21.08
N LEU A 256 15.48 29.93 20.96
CA LEU A 256 16.08 29.23 22.08
C LEU A 256 17.29 29.99 22.62
N ARG A 257 17.63 29.77 23.91
CA ARG A 257 18.91 30.19 24.46
C ARG A 257 19.92 29.06 24.27
N PRO A 258 21.21 29.39 24.06
CA PRO A 258 22.26 28.37 24.06
C PRO A 258 22.21 27.54 25.33
N ASP A 259 22.15 26.21 25.17
CA ASP A 259 22.09 25.27 26.28
C ASP A 259 22.93 24.03 25.95
N ALA A 260 24.03 23.83 26.67
CA ALA A 260 24.95 22.74 26.41
C ALA A 260 24.38 21.37 26.86
N ASP A 261 23.57 21.36 27.92
CA ASP A 261 23.00 20.12 28.43
C ASP A 261 21.91 19.61 27.49
N GLU A 262 21.04 20.52 27.04
CA GLU A 262 20.01 20.18 26.03
C GLU A 262 20.66 19.80 24.67
N PHE A 263 21.71 20.48 24.25
CA PHE A 263 22.48 20.08 23.06
C PHE A 263 22.98 18.63 23.19
N HIS A 264 23.60 18.26 24.32
CA HIS A 264 24.12 16.92 24.55
C HIS A 264 22.99 15.87 24.59
N ALA A 265 21.87 16.19 25.24
CA ALA A 265 20.71 15.30 25.28
C ALA A 265 20.17 15.01 23.87
N GLN A 266 19.93 16.06 23.08
CA GLN A 266 19.44 15.91 21.68
C GLN A 266 20.49 15.24 20.77
N TRP A 267 21.79 15.45 21.01
CA TRP A 267 22.85 14.83 20.24
C TRP A 267 22.94 13.31 20.48
N ILE A 268 22.74 12.85 21.71
CA ILE A 268 22.65 11.44 22.06
C ILE A 268 21.41 10.83 21.39
N GLU A 269 20.28 11.54 21.43
CA GLU A 269 19.03 11.11 20.81
C GLU A 269 19.18 11.00 19.28
N THR A 270 19.91 11.94 18.64
CA THR A 270 20.25 11.83 17.23
C THR A 270 20.99 10.53 16.90
N ALA A 271 21.95 10.14 17.75
CA ALA A 271 22.69 8.90 17.57
C ALA A 271 21.81 7.65 17.75
N HIS A 272 20.77 7.73 18.59
CA HIS A 272 19.76 6.68 18.75
C HIS A 272 18.85 6.62 17.52
N ALA A 273 18.28 7.74 17.09
CA ALA A 273 17.39 7.82 15.94
C ALA A 273 18.04 7.35 14.62
N LEU A 274 19.34 7.58 14.45
CA LEU A 274 20.09 7.08 13.28
C LEU A 274 20.23 5.55 13.24
N LYS A 275 20.10 4.86 14.40
CA LYS A 275 20.10 3.40 14.45
C LYS A 275 18.75 2.81 14.09
N HIS A 276 17.68 3.58 14.25
CA HIS A 276 16.29 3.18 14.01
C HIS A 276 15.58 4.20 13.11
N PRO A 277 16.05 4.39 11.85
CA PRO A 277 15.51 5.45 11.01
C PRO A 277 14.03 5.26 10.73
N VAL A 278 13.24 6.31 10.89
CA VAL A 278 11.85 6.37 10.45
C VAL A 278 11.81 6.25 8.94
N VAL A 279 11.07 5.27 8.44
CA VAL A 279 10.90 5.08 6.99
C VAL A 279 10.03 6.23 6.46
N ALA A 280 10.49 6.89 5.39
CA ALA A 280 9.67 7.90 4.71
C ALA A 280 8.35 7.28 4.20
N PRO A 281 7.24 8.00 4.25
CA PRO A 281 5.91 7.53 3.88
C PRO A 281 5.78 7.08 2.43
#